data_29886961e485e3158bce7bb76dc4a2e5
#
_entry.id   29886961e485e3158bce7bb76dc4a2e5
#
_cell.length_a   1.000
_cell.length_b   1.000
_cell.length_c   1.000
_cell.angle_alpha   90.00
_cell.angle_beta   90.00
_cell.angle_gamma   90.00
#
_symmetry.space_group_name_H-M   'P 1'
#
loop_
_entity.id
_entity.type
_entity.pdbx_description
1 polymer ?
#
loop_
_entity_poly.entity_id
_entity_poly.type
_entity_poly.pdbx_seq_one_letter_code
_entity_poly.pdbx_strand_id
1 'polypeptide(L)'
;MKLKFWKMHGAQNDFVLFDDRRGRFPSADRAFIAHIATRHSGIGSEGVILIQKSDVADFRMRFFNPDGGEVEMCGNGARCVARLAFDLGIVEKKMTIETLAGPLKAQVMQKGVRLWMTDPLGWRMDSSLELSGRNLIYSFVNTGVPHVVIRTGELCEVDVCAIGPAVRQHRDFAPAGTNVNFMEVSPNGALTVRTYERGVEAETLACGTGVTACGLIAAKHGWVKLPVNIQVASGDILVVDGRLTAAGASDVTLTGPTEYIFEGTIEY
;
A
#
# COMPACT_ATOMS: atom_id res chain seq x y z
N MET A 1 -0.47 -19.29 26.22
CA MET A 1 -1.81 -19.28 25.60
C MET A 1 -1.66 -19.54 24.10
N LYS A 2 -2.53 -20.39 23.47
CA LYS A 2 -2.45 -20.65 22.04
C LYS A 2 -3.26 -19.61 21.26
N LEU A 3 -2.62 -18.97 20.27
CA LEU A 3 -3.20 -17.99 19.38
C LEU A 3 -3.19 -18.56 17.96
N LYS A 4 -4.38 -18.67 17.32
CA LYS A 4 -4.49 -19.03 15.91
C LYS A 4 -4.15 -17.82 15.05
N PHE A 5 -3.39 -18.03 13.98
CA PHE A 5 -3.03 -17.00 13.01
C PHE A 5 -3.23 -17.48 11.57
N TRP A 6 -3.28 -16.51 10.66
CA TRP A 6 -3.22 -16.69 9.21
C TRP A 6 -2.04 -15.90 8.66
N LYS A 7 -1.26 -16.55 7.81
CA LYS A 7 -0.20 -15.92 7.05
C LYS A 7 -0.76 -15.62 5.66
N MET A 8 -0.77 -14.34 5.30
CA MET A 8 -1.28 -13.86 4.01
C MET A 8 -0.33 -12.85 3.38
N HIS A 9 -0.47 -12.60 2.09
CA HIS A 9 0.17 -11.48 1.42
C HIS A 9 -0.80 -10.73 0.49
N GLY A 10 -0.49 -9.44 0.27
CA GLY A 10 -1.11 -8.62 -0.76
C GLY A 10 -0.04 -8.03 -1.66
N ALA A 11 0.07 -8.53 -2.90
CA ALA A 11 1.15 -8.18 -3.83
C ALA A 11 2.56 -8.45 -3.23
N GLN A 12 2.74 -9.65 -2.69
CA GLN A 12 3.96 -10.18 -2.05
C GLN A 12 4.43 -9.42 -0.78
N ASN A 13 3.68 -8.45 -0.30
CA ASN A 13 3.87 -7.87 1.01
C ASN A 13 3.11 -8.73 2.03
N ASP A 14 3.82 -9.37 2.96
CA ASP A 14 3.31 -10.48 3.77
C ASP A 14 3.03 -10.10 5.23
N PHE A 15 1.94 -10.64 5.77
CA PHE A 15 1.43 -10.31 7.12
C PHE A 15 1.06 -11.56 7.90
N VAL A 16 1.15 -11.45 9.22
CA VAL A 16 0.55 -12.40 10.17
C VAL A 16 -0.71 -11.77 10.75
N LEU A 17 -1.87 -12.41 10.55
CA LEU A 17 -3.17 -11.87 10.93
C LEU A 17 -3.77 -12.71 12.08
N PHE A 18 -4.44 -12.04 13.02
CA PHE A 18 -5.14 -12.67 14.14
C PHE A 18 -6.58 -12.16 14.25
N ASP A 19 -7.52 -13.08 14.51
CA ASP A 19 -8.86 -12.71 14.98
C ASP A 19 -8.83 -12.46 16.48
N ASP A 20 -8.68 -11.21 16.84
CA ASP A 20 -8.64 -10.75 18.24
C ASP A 20 -9.93 -10.04 18.69
N ARG A 21 -11.07 -10.37 18.12
CA ARG A 21 -12.36 -9.82 18.57
C ARG A 21 -12.70 -10.14 20.02
N ARG A 22 -11.97 -11.08 20.63
CA ARG A 22 -12.11 -11.43 22.06
C ARG A 22 -11.13 -10.67 22.97
N GLY A 23 -10.24 -9.84 22.40
CA GLY A 23 -9.25 -9.05 23.16
C GLY A 23 -8.24 -9.91 23.94
N ARG A 24 -7.79 -11.00 23.34
CA ARG A 24 -6.84 -11.94 24.02
C ARG A 24 -5.40 -11.77 23.55
N PHE A 25 -5.19 -11.12 22.40
CA PHE A 25 -3.86 -10.90 21.88
C PHE A 25 -3.11 -9.89 22.76
N PRO A 26 -1.86 -10.17 23.16
CA PRO A 26 -1.09 -9.28 24.04
C PRO A 26 -0.53 -8.07 23.27
N SER A 27 -1.40 -7.20 22.79
CA SER A 27 -1.06 -6.10 21.90
C SER A 27 -0.19 -5.02 22.54
N ALA A 28 0.02 -5.02 23.85
CA ALA A 28 0.96 -4.15 24.56
C ALA A 28 2.38 -4.72 24.61
N ASP A 29 2.55 -6.00 24.32
CA ASP A 29 3.87 -6.68 24.32
C ASP A 29 4.56 -6.51 22.96
N ARG A 30 5.28 -5.41 22.78
CA ARG A 30 6.04 -5.11 21.58
C ARG A 30 7.07 -6.19 21.24
N ALA A 31 7.71 -6.77 22.25
CA ALA A 31 8.74 -7.78 22.04
C ALA A 31 8.14 -9.06 21.43
N PHE A 32 6.96 -9.48 21.91
CA PHE A 32 6.24 -10.61 21.35
C PHE A 32 5.80 -10.33 19.89
N ILE A 33 5.27 -9.14 19.60
CA ILE A 33 4.87 -8.76 18.25
C ILE A 33 6.07 -8.76 17.31
N ALA A 34 7.20 -8.18 17.73
CA ALA A 34 8.43 -8.19 16.97
C ALA A 34 8.98 -9.61 16.75
N HIS A 35 8.87 -10.48 17.76
CA HIS A 35 9.24 -11.88 17.62
C HIS A 35 8.38 -12.60 16.57
N ILE A 36 7.06 -12.38 16.54
CA ILE A 36 6.18 -12.94 15.52
C ILE A 36 6.65 -12.52 14.12
N ALA A 37 7.01 -11.24 13.93
CA ALA A 37 7.41 -10.69 12.64
C ALA A 37 8.83 -11.09 12.23
N THR A 38 9.68 -11.53 13.18
CA THR A 38 11.08 -11.88 12.90
C THR A 38 11.16 -13.09 11.98
N ARG A 39 11.90 -12.98 10.85
CA ARG A 39 12.20 -14.11 9.97
C ARG A 39 13.20 -15.05 10.63
N HIS A 40 13.14 -16.31 10.31
CA HIS A 40 13.98 -17.41 10.79
C HIS A 40 13.70 -17.90 12.24
N SER A 41 13.32 -17.05 13.18
CA SER A 41 13.05 -17.43 14.58
C SER A 41 11.60 -17.25 15.01
N GLY A 42 10.85 -16.41 14.33
CA GLY A 42 9.40 -16.26 14.45
C GLY A 42 8.66 -16.82 13.23
N ILE A 43 7.45 -16.30 12.99
CA ILE A 43 6.67 -16.64 11.80
C ILE A 43 7.26 -15.90 10.57
N GLY A 44 7.77 -14.69 10.79
CA GLY A 44 8.35 -13.83 9.77
C GLY A 44 7.29 -13.09 8.96
N SER A 45 7.34 -11.76 8.91
CA SER A 45 6.42 -10.94 8.11
C SER A 45 6.86 -9.48 8.05
N GLU A 46 6.26 -8.73 7.11
CA GLU A 46 6.36 -7.28 7.05
C GLU A 46 5.43 -6.58 8.05
N GLY A 47 4.65 -7.34 8.82
CA GLY A 47 3.86 -6.80 9.92
C GLY A 47 2.82 -7.77 10.47
N VAL A 48 2.23 -7.37 11.60
CA VAL A 48 1.21 -8.12 12.33
C VAL A 48 -0.09 -7.33 12.32
N ILE A 49 -1.21 -7.99 12.03
CA ILE A 49 -2.53 -7.36 11.92
C ILE A 49 -3.52 -8.06 12.86
N LEU A 50 -4.29 -7.26 13.61
CA LEU A 50 -5.37 -7.75 14.46
C LEU A 50 -6.72 -7.31 13.89
N ILE A 51 -7.68 -8.24 13.87
CA ILE A 51 -9.10 -7.97 13.72
C ILE A 51 -9.70 -7.81 15.11
N GLN A 52 -10.18 -6.62 15.44
CA GLN A 52 -10.83 -6.35 16.73
C GLN A 52 -12.27 -5.85 16.49
N LYS A 53 -13.09 -5.83 17.57
CA LYS A 53 -14.42 -5.20 17.53
C LYS A 53 -14.29 -3.70 17.34
N SER A 54 -15.25 -3.11 16.65
CA SER A 54 -15.43 -1.67 16.50
C SER A 54 -16.84 -1.29 16.90
N ASP A 55 -17.00 -0.10 17.47
CA ASP A 55 -18.30 0.50 17.77
C ASP A 55 -18.75 1.47 16.66
N VAL A 56 -17.87 1.75 15.68
CA VAL A 56 -18.10 2.76 14.62
C VAL A 56 -17.96 2.22 13.21
N ALA A 57 -17.52 0.95 13.06
CA ALA A 57 -17.31 0.28 11.78
C ALA A 57 -17.65 -1.21 11.91
N ASP A 58 -17.56 -1.97 10.84
CA ASP A 58 -17.84 -3.41 10.86
C ASP A 58 -16.80 -4.16 11.72
N PHE A 59 -15.55 -3.72 11.70
CA PHE A 59 -14.49 -4.15 12.60
C PHE A 59 -13.34 -3.14 12.63
N ARG A 60 -12.42 -3.30 13.59
CA ARG A 60 -11.19 -2.50 13.71
C ARG A 60 -9.99 -3.31 13.27
N MET A 61 -9.16 -2.71 12.42
CA MET A 61 -7.83 -3.18 12.07
C MET A 61 -6.81 -2.45 12.93
N ARG A 62 -5.96 -3.21 13.65
CA ARG A 62 -4.71 -2.69 14.21
C ARG A 62 -3.55 -3.28 13.45
N PHE A 63 -2.62 -2.43 13.08
CA PHE A 63 -1.44 -2.82 12.30
C PHE A 63 -0.16 -2.46 13.02
N PHE A 64 0.75 -3.44 13.12
CA PHE A 64 2.03 -3.32 13.79
C PHE A 64 3.16 -3.60 12.79
N ASN A 65 4.16 -2.72 12.77
CA ASN A 65 5.40 -2.94 12.03
C ASN A 65 6.23 -4.10 12.62
N PRO A 66 7.26 -4.58 11.91
CA PRO A 66 8.12 -5.67 12.40
C PRO A 66 8.84 -5.38 13.73
N ASP A 67 8.99 -4.10 14.11
CA ASP A 67 9.54 -3.69 15.40
C ASP A 67 8.55 -3.76 16.56
N GLY A 68 7.31 -4.17 16.28
CA GLY A 68 6.20 -4.21 17.24
C GLY A 68 5.53 -2.87 17.50
N GLY A 69 5.92 -1.81 16.79
CA GLY A 69 5.27 -0.48 16.87
C GLY A 69 3.96 -0.46 16.09
N GLU A 70 2.90 0.07 16.70
CA GLU A 70 1.62 0.27 16.01
C GLU A 70 1.71 1.47 15.07
N VAL A 71 1.17 1.32 13.85
CA VAL A 71 1.16 2.33 12.80
C VAL A 71 -0.23 2.50 12.21
N GLU A 72 -0.43 3.59 11.47
CA GLU A 72 -1.75 4.06 11.06
C GLU A 72 -2.49 3.07 10.16
N MET A 73 -1.87 2.61 9.08
CA MET A 73 -2.49 1.75 8.08
C MET A 73 -1.48 1.29 7.03
N CYS A 74 -1.73 0.12 6.44
CA CYS A 74 -1.06 -0.38 5.25
C CYS A 74 -2.11 -0.88 4.25
N GLY A 75 -2.12 -0.35 3.03
CA GLY A 75 -3.09 -0.73 2.01
C GLY A 75 -3.02 -2.21 1.61
N ASN A 76 -1.81 -2.80 1.57
CA ASN A 76 -1.63 -4.22 1.29
C ASN A 76 -2.21 -5.08 2.43
N GLY A 77 -1.93 -4.72 3.69
CA GLY A 77 -2.48 -5.36 4.87
C GLY A 77 -4.00 -5.19 4.99
N ALA A 78 -4.52 -4.01 4.63
CA ALA A 78 -5.96 -3.75 4.63
C ALA A 78 -6.72 -4.65 3.65
N ARG A 79 -6.13 -4.98 2.48
CA ARG A 79 -6.72 -5.97 1.57
C ARG A 79 -6.73 -7.37 2.18
N CYS A 80 -5.64 -7.78 2.82
CA CYS A 80 -5.55 -9.09 3.47
C CYS A 80 -6.57 -9.23 4.61
N VAL A 81 -6.67 -8.22 5.49
CA VAL A 81 -7.59 -8.28 6.63
C VAL A 81 -9.06 -8.23 6.20
N ALA A 82 -9.39 -7.47 5.16
CA ALA A 82 -10.73 -7.43 4.59
C ALA A 82 -11.13 -8.80 4.01
N ARG A 83 -10.21 -9.46 3.31
CA ARG A 83 -10.42 -10.82 2.81
C ARG A 83 -10.60 -11.82 3.92
N LEU A 84 -9.74 -11.82 4.92
CA LEU A 84 -9.83 -12.71 6.07
C LEU A 84 -11.13 -12.51 6.86
N ALA A 85 -11.52 -11.25 7.12
CA ALA A 85 -12.76 -10.95 7.84
C ALA A 85 -14.00 -11.49 7.11
N PHE A 86 -14.03 -11.37 5.78
CA PHE A 86 -15.09 -11.94 4.96
C PHE A 86 -15.10 -13.48 5.03
N ASP A 87 -13.96 -14.13 4.86
CA ASP A 87 -13.85 -15.60 4.84
C ASP A 87 -14.16 -16.21 6.21
N LEU A 88 -13.93 -15.47 7.31
CA LEU A 88 -14.33 -15.85 8.66
C LEU A 88 -15.82 -15.59 8.97
N GLY A 89 -16.58 -15.03 8.03
CA GLY A 89 -17.99 -14.69 8.23
C GLY A 89 -18.20 -13.55 9.24
N ILE A 90 -17.18 -12.69 9.44
CA ILE A 90 -17.28 -11.53 10.35
C ILE A 90 -18.11 -10.42 9.68
N VAL A 91 -17.93 -10.26 8.38
CA VAL A 91 -18.51 -9.20 7.55
C VAL A 91 -18.99 -9.75 6.22
N GLU A 92 -19.80 -8.96 5.52
CA GLU A 92 -20.17 -9.23 4.15
C GLU A 92 -19.13 -8.70 3.16
N LYS A 93 -19.38 -8.88 1.83
CA LYS A 93 -18.46 -8.47 0.77
C LYS A 93 -18.07 -6.99 0.80
N LYS A 94 -19.00 -6.10 1.20
CA LYS A 94 -18.75 -4.67 1.39
C LYS A 94 -18.65 -4.38 2.87
N MET A 95 -17.63 -3.62 3.25
CA MET A 95 -17.35 -3.36 4.66
C MET A 95 -16.67 -2.01 4.85
N THR A 96 -16.78 -1.52 6.07
CA THR A 96 -16.01 -0.37 6.58
C THR A 96 -15.09 -0.89 7.68
N ILE A 97 -13.82 -0.51 7.61
CA ILE A 97 -12.77 -0.91 8.54
C ILE A 97 -12.36 0.33 9.34
N GLU A 98 -12.42 0.27 10.65
CA GLU A 98 -11.81 1.28 11.50
C GLU A 98 -10.29 1.11 11.50
N THR A 99 -9.54 2.15 11.18
CA THR A 99 -8.08 2.20 11.27
C THR A 99 -7.64 3.45 12.03
N LEU A 100 -6.37 3.52 12.45
CA LEU A 100 -5.84 4.74 13.06
C LEU A 100 -5.82 5.94 12.09
N ALA A 101 -5.76 5.67 10.77
CA ALA A 101 -5.87 6.71 9.74
C ALA A 101 -7.32 7.14 9.45
N GLY A 102 -8.30 6.56 10.14
CA GLY A 102 -9.73 6.78 9.92
C GLY A 102 -10.44 5.61 9.25
N PRO A 103 -11.72 5.78 8.90
CA PRO A 103 -12.53 4.72 8.30
C PRO A 103 -12.10 4.41 6.87
N LEU A 104 -11.89 3.14 6.57
CA LEU A 104 -11.52 2.63 5.25
C LEU A 104 -12.63 1.74 4.68
N LYS A 105 -13.14 2.07 3.51
CA LYS A 105 -14.11 1.21 2.80
C LYS A 105 -13.39 0.16 1.99
N ALA A 106 -13.88 -1.08 2.06
CA ALA A 106 -13.35 -2.22 1.32
C ALA A 106 -14.46 -3.05 0.69
N GLN A 107 -14.13 -3.74 -0.39
CA GLN A 107 -15.02 -4.71 -1.03
C GLN A 107 -14.24 -5.93 -1.51
N VAL A 108 -14.65 -7.11 -1.06
CA VAL A 108 -14.13 -8.37 -1.59
C VAL A 108 -14.70 -8.60 -2.99
N MET A 109 -13.80 -8.74 -3.96
CA MET A 109 -14.12 -8.99 -5.36
C MET A 109 -13.91 -10.47 -5.69
N GLN A 110 -14.30 -10.89 -6.90
CA GLN A 110 -14.02 -12.25 -7.39
C GLN A 110 -12.51 -12.52 -7.43
N LYS A 111 -11.73 -11.50 -7.81
CA LYS A 111 -10.27 -11.53 -7.78
C LYS A 111 -9.76 -10.37 -6.94
N GLY A 112 -9.24 -10.68 -5.73
CA GLY A 112 -8.66 -9.70 -4.81
C GLY A 112 -9.67 -8.84 -4.03
N VAL A 113 -9.20 -7.71 -3.54
CA VAL A 113 -9.96 -6.77 -2.72
C VAL A 113 -9.80 -5.35 -3.26
N ARG A 114 -10.91 -4.62 -3.35
CA ARG A 114 -10.97 -3.20 -3.68
C ARG A 114 -10.99 -2.38 -2.41
N LEU A 115 -10.14 -1.36 -2.33
CA LEU A 115 -10.15 -0.33 -1.31
C LEU A 115 -10.55 1.01 -1.92
N TRP A 116 -11.32 1.82 -1.19
CA TRP A 116 -11.54 3.23 -1.53
C TRP A 116 -10.41 4.05 -0.92
N MET A 117 -9.68 4.73 -1.78
CA MET A 117 -8.54 5.55 -1.39
C MET A 117 -9.00 6.95 -1.00
N THR A 118 -8.16 7.66 -0.25
CA THR A 118 -8.35 9.07 0.03
C THR A 118 -8.32 9.88 -1.28
N ASP A 119 -9.15 10.91 -1.39
CA ASP A 119 -9.11 11.82 -2.54
C ASP A 119 -7.74 12.49 -2.65
N PRO A 120 -7.13 12.47 -3.83
CA PRO A 120 -5.77 12.95 -4.02
C PRO A 120 -5.69 14.48 -3.99
N LEU A 121 -4.63 14.98 -3.36
CA LEU A 121 -4.39 16.41 -3.15
C LEU A 121 -3.04 16.87 -3.68
N GLY A 122 -2.86 18.19 -3.82
CA GLY A 122 -1.55 18.81 -4.05
C GLY A 122 -0.93 18.48 -5.41
N TRP A 123 -1.74 18.37 -6.45
CA TRP A 123 -1.29 18.06 -7.80
C TRP A 123 -0.27 19.06 -8.35
N ARG A 124 0.85 18.55 -8.84
CA ARG A 124 1.83 19.28 -9.65
C ARG A 124 2.15 18.42 -10.86
N MET A 125 1.91 18.97 -12.06
CA MET A 125 2.12 18.26 -13.32
C MET A 125 3.35 18.85 -14.02
N ASP A 126 4.20 17.99 -14.60
CA ASP A 126 5.37 18.37 -15.40
C ASP A 126 6.29 19.41 -14.74
N SER A 127 6.46 19.28 -13.44
CA SER A 127 7.41 20.09 -12.69
C SER A 127 8.84 19.59 -12.92
N SER A 128 9.84 20.43 -12.69
CA SER A 128 11.24 20.03 -12.79
C SER A 128 11.96 20.21 -11.48
N LEU A 129 12.90 19.33 -11.19
CA LEU A 129 13.89 19.49 -10.12
C LEU A 129 15.30 19.29 -10.67
N GLU A 130 16.26 19.98 -10.06
CA GLU A 130 17.66 19.82 -10.40
C GLU A 130 18.28 18.69 -9.55
N LEU A 131 18.78 17.66 -10.21
CA LEU A 131 19.46 16.56 -9.58
C LEU A 131 20.84 16.34 -10.21
N SER A 132 21.90 16.59 -9.45
CA SER A 132 23.29 16.41 -9.91
C SER A 132 23.59 17.12 -11.24
N GLY A 133 23.12 18.36 -11.40
CA GLY A 133 23.34 19.16 -12.62
C GLY A 133 22.44 18.77 -13.81
N ARG A 134 21.44 17.93 -13.60
CA ARG A 134 20.44 17.56 -14.62
C ARG A 134 19.02 17.93 -14.17
N ASN A 135 18.20 18.40 -15.08
CA ASN A 135 16.79 18.62 -14.82
C ASN A 135 16.02 17.31 -14.98
N LEU A 136 15.35 16.90 -13.90
CA LEU A 136 14.46 15.76 -13.87
C LEU A 136 13.02 16.24 -13.91
N ILE A 137 12.24 15.80 -14.90
CA ILE A 137 10.82 16.13 -15.00
C ILE A 137 10.02 15.12 -14.18
N TYR A 138 9.10 15.62 -13.36
CA TYR A 138 8.25 14.81 -12.51
C TYR A 138 6.84 15.37 -12.42
N SER A 139 5.89 14.53 -12.09
CA SER A 139 4.58 14.92 -11.57
C SER A 139 4.46 14.54 -10.10
N PHE A 140 3.61 15.23 -9.36
CA PHE A 140 3.42 14.99 -7.93
C PHE A 140 1.94 14.96 -7.57
N VAL A 141 1.58 14.08 -6.66
CA VAL A 141 0.26 14.02 -6.02
C VAL A 141 0.37 13.37 -4.63
N ASN A 142 -0.44 13.84 -3.70
CA ASN A 142 -0.61 13.18 -2.40
C ASN A 142 -1.87 12.31 -2.45
N THR A 143 -1.71 10.99 -2.35
CA THR A 143 -2.79 9.97 -2.34
C THR A 143 -3.00 9.35 -0.95
N GLY A 144 -2.84 10.15 0.09
CA GLY A 144 -2.77 9.78 1.51
C GLY A 144 -1.37 10.03 2.07
N VAL A 145 -0.34 9.83 1.24
CA VAL A 145 1.05 10.24 1.47
C VAL A 145 1.61 10.85 0.19
N PRO A 146 2.70 11.67 0.27
CA PRO A 146 3.26 12.35 -0.90
C PRO A 146 3.96 11.37 -1.87
N HIS A 147 3.71 11.54 -3.18
CA HIS A 147 4.31 10.77 -4.25
C HIS A 147 4.84 11.65 -5.38
N VAL A 148 6.11 11.51 -5.68
CA VAL A 148 6.72 11.92 -6.95
C VAL A 148 6.56 10.77 -7.94
N VAL A 149 6.18 11.09 -9.18
CA VAL A 149 6.09 10.15 -10.29
C VAL A 149 6.95 10.65 -11.43
N ILE A 150 7.90 9.82 -11.84
CA ILE A 150 8.85 10.06 -12.93
C ILE A 150 8.53 9.09 -14.04
N ARG A 151 8.15 9.61 -15.22
CA ARG A 151 7.99 8.77 -16.40
C ARG A 151 9.36 8.46 -17.01
N THR A 152 9.59 7.19 -17.31
CA THR A 152 10.80 6.70 -17.99
C THR A 152 10.45 5.93 -19.26
N GLY A 153 11.38 5.79 -20.18
CA GLY A 153 11.21 4.97 -21.39
C GLY A 153 11.62 3.52 -21.18
N GLU A 154 12.56 3.25 -20.28
CA GLU A 154 13.12 1.92 -20.02
C GLU A 154 13.23 1.73 -18.50
N LEU A 155 12.15 1.22 -17.90
CA LEU A 155 12.03 1.10 -16.45
C LEU A 155 13.03 0.08 -15.85
N CYS A 156 13.37 -0.95 -16.61
CA CYS A 156 14.32 -1.99 -16.16
C CYS A 156 15.74 -1.45 -15.96
N GLU A 157 16.13 -0.38 -16.67
CA GLU A 157 17.44 0.25 -16.56
C GLU A 157 17.52 1.32 -15.45
N VAL A 158 16.40 1.66 -14.83
CA VAL A 158 16.38 2.67 -13.77
C VAL A 158 17.05 2.13 -12.50
N ASP A 159 18.11 2.79 -12.04
CA ASP A 159 18.67 2.54 -10.71
C ASP A 159 17.84 3.26 -9.64
N VAL A 160 16.78 2.56 -9.19
CA VAL A 160 15.84 3.07 -8.18
C VAL A 160 16.54 3.42 -6.87
N CYS A 161 17.55 2.62 -6.49
CA CYS A 161 18.27 2.80 -5.24
C CYS A 161 19.29 3.95 -5.29
N ALA A 162 19.76 4.34 -6.47
CA ALA A 162 20.62 5.51 -6.64
C ALA A 162 19.84 6.82 -6.75
N ILE A 163 18.75 6.83 -7.54
CA ILE A 163 17.97 8.06 -7.81
C ILE A 163 16.94 8.32 -6.69
N GLY A 164 16.31 7.26 -6.18
CA GLY A 164 15.24 7.34 -5.19
C GLY A 164 15.59 8.18 -3.96
N PRO A 165 16.71 7.92 -3.24
CA PRO A 165 17.10 8.69 -2.06
C PRO A 165 17.30 10.18 -2.35
N ALA A 166 17.93 10.51 -3.48
CA ALA A 166 18.22 11.88 -3.85
C ALA A 166 16.94 12.70 -4.14
N VAL A 167 15.96 12.11 -4.82
CA VAL A 167 14.65 12.74 -5.04
C VAL A 167 13.85 12.77 -3.74
N ARG A 168 13.83 11.67 -2.97
CA ARG A 168 13.09 11.53 -1.71
C ARG A 168 13.46 12.62 -0.70
N GLN A 169 14.73 13.03 -0.66
CA GLN A 169 15.26 14.01 0.28
C GLN A 169 15.45 15.40 -0.34
N HIS A 170 15.03 15.61 -1.60
CA HIS A 170 15.21 16.89 -2.27
C HIS A 170 14.51 18.02 -1.50
N ARG A 171 15.13 19.21 -1.48
CA ARG A 171 14.64 20.40 -0.77
C ARG A 171 13.18 20.77 -1.07
N ASP A 172 12.70 20.48 -2.29
CA ASP A 172 11.33 20.79 -2.73
C ASP A 172 10.26 19.95 -2.02
N PHE A 173 10.67 18.89 -1.33
CA PHE A 173 9.81 17.99 -0.56
C PHE A 173 10.09 18.05 0.93
N ALA A 174 11.02 18.90 1.37
CA ALA A 174 11.37 19.06 2.78
C ALA A 174 10.22 19.71 3.59
N PRO A 175 10.08 19.40 4.91
CA PRO A 175 10.90 18.44 5.67
C PRO A 175 10.41 16.99 5.55
N ALA A 176 9.18 16.76 5.12
CA ALA A 176 8.54 15.43 5.16
C ALA A 176 9.12 14.44 4.14
N GLY A 177 9.69 14.93 3.03
CA GLY A 177 10.11 14.12 1.91
C GLY A 177 8.95 13.47 1.17
N THR A 178 9.24 12.58 0.22
CA THR A 178 8.26 11.97 -0.67
C THR A 178 8.63 10.52 -0.99
N ASN A 179 7.65 9.70 -1.36
CA ASN A 179 7.89 8.45 -2.08
C ASN A 179 8.25 8.78 -3.52
N VAL A 180 9.08 7.96 -4.15
CA VAL A 180 9.51 8.17 -5.53
C VAL A 180 9.11 6.98 -6.38
N ASN A 181 8.31 7.23 -7.40
CA ASN A 181 7.80 6.19 -8.29
C ASN A 181 8.36 6.43 -9.68
N PHE A 182 8.89 5.38 -10.27
CA PHE A 182 9.32 5.33 -11.66
C PHE A 182 8.28 4.57 -12.45
N MET A 183 7.82 5.13 -13.55
CA MET A 183 6.71 4.60 -14.33
C MET A 183 7.05 4.52 -15.80
N GLU A 184 6.79 3.35 -16.38
CA GLU A 184 6.80 3.14 -17.83
C GLU A 184 5.38 2.96 -18.34
N VAL A 185 5.09 3.60 -19.49
CA VAL A 185 3.83 3.47 -20.19
C VAL A 185 4.09 2.69 -21.47
N SER A 186 3.60 1.47 -21.52
CA SER A 186 3.72 0.62 -22.71
C SER A 186 2.83 1.10 -23.85
N PRO A 187 3.15 0.78 -25.12
CA PRO A 187 2.34 1.22 -26.27
C PRO A 187 0.88 0.75 -26.24
N ASN A 188 0.59 -0.34 -25.55
CA ASN A 188 -0.76 -0.88 -25.35
C ASN A 188 -1.52 -0.24 -24.18
N GLY A 189 -0.93 0.77 -23.52
CA GLY A 189 -1.52 1.47 -22.38
C GLY A 189 -1.39 0.75 -21.03
N ALA A 190 -0.61 -0.32 -20.94
CA ALA A 190 -0.27 -0.91 -19.65
C ALA A 190 0.79 -0.06 -18.95
N LEU A 191 0.71 -0.01 -17.62
CA LEU A 191 1.70 0.66 -16.79
C LEU A 191 2.54 -0.36 -16.03
N THR A 192 3.83 -0.06 -15.91
CA THR A 192 4.75 -0.76 -15.00
C THR A 192 5.34 0.27 -14.04
N VAL A 193 5.43 -0.07 -12.75
CA VAL A 193 5.87 0.86 -11.70
C VAL A 193 6.87 0.19 -10.77
N ARG A 194 7.93 0.95 -10.44
CA ARG A 194 8.88 0.63 -9.37
C ARG A 194 8.92 1.79 -8.39
N THR A 195 8.99 1.51 -7.09
CA THR A 195 8.87 2.54 -6.05
C THR A 195 10.00 2.46 -5.03
N TYR A 196 10.67 3.60 -4.81
CA TYR A 196 11.48 3.84 -3.62
C TYR A 196 10.59 4.42 -2.53
N GLU A 197 10.44 3.71 -1.43
CA GLU A 197 9.44 4.02 -0.40
C GLU A 197 10.03 4.77 0.79
N ARG A 198 9.43 5.91 1.11
CA ARG A 198 9.76 6.72 2.28
C ARG A 198 9.43 5.97 3.57
N GLY A 199 10.38 5.88 4.48
CA GLY A 199 10.25 5.16 5.75
C GLY A 199 10.75 3.73 5.69
N VAL A 200 10.75 3.09 4.51
CA VAL A 200 11.46 1.84 4.25
C VAL A 200 12.89 2.13 3.80
N GLU A 201 13.06 3.24 3.07
CA GLU A 201 14.32 3.74 2.50
C GLU A 201 14.99 2.72 1.56
N ALA A 202 14.16 2.03 0.79
CA ALA A 202 14.55 1.04 -0.22
C ALA A 202 13.47 0.93 -1.31
N GLU A 203 13.79 0.22 -2.39
CA GLU A 203 12.79 -0.24 -3.35
C GLU A 203 11.90 -1.30 -2.71
N THR A 204 10.57 -1.14 -2.84
CA THR A 204 9.57 -2.08 -2.33
C THR A 204 8.88 -2.83 -3.45
N LEU A 205 8.38 -4.03 -3.14
CA LEU A 205 7.70 -4.90 -4.11
C LEU A 205 6.36 -4.32 -4.59
N ALA A 206 5.67 -3.56 -3.73
CA ALA A 206 4.42 -2.89 -4.07
C ALA A 206 4.07 -1.79 -3.07
N CYS A 207 3.87 -0.56 -3.56
CA CYS A 207 3.35 0.57 -2.80
C CYS A 207 1.97 0.97 -3.33
N GLY A 208 0.90 0.67 -2.58
CA GLY A 208 -0.48 0.89 -3.05
C GLY A 208 -0.81 2.35 -3.36
N THR A 209 -0.39 3.29 -2.51
CA THR A 209 -0.58 4.72 -2.72
C THR A 209 0.26 5.24 -3.89
N GLY A 210 1.47 4.71 -4.08
CA GLY A 210 2.34 5.03 -5.21
C GLY A 210 1.76 4.56 -6.55
N VAL A 211 1.24 3.35 -6.59
CA VAL A 211 0.52 2.81 -7.77
C VAL A 211 -0.70 3.68 -8.10
N THR A 212 -1.45 4.09 -7.07
CA THR A 212 -2.59 5.00 -7.24
C THR A 212 -2.15 6.33 -7.83
N ALA A 213 -1.07 6.93 -7.32
CA ALA A 213 -0.50 8.15 -7.86
C ALA A 213 -0.10 8.02 -9.33
N CYS A 214 0.60 6.94 -9.69
CA CYS A 214 1.01 6.66 -11.07
C CYS A 214 -0.18 6.52 -12.02
N GLY A 215 -1.19 5.72 -11.65
CA GLY A 215 -2.39 5.53 -12.47
C GLY A 215 -3.16 6.82 -12.72
N LEU A 216 -3.34 7.62 -11.69
CA LEU A 216 -4.06 8.90 -11.79
C LEU A 216 -3.28 9.94 -12.61
N ILE A 217 -1.96 10.06 -12.39
CA ILE A 217 -1.11 10.98 -13.17
C ILE A 217 -1.09 10.55 -14.64
N ALA A 218 -0.92 9.28 -14.94
CA ALA A 218 -0.95 8.77 -16.30
C ALA A 218 -2.31 9.04 -17.00
N ALA A 219 -3.41 8.87 -16.28
CA ALA A 219 -4.75 9.14 -16.79
C ALA A 219 -4.98 10.66 -17.01
N LYS A 220 -4.46 11.51 -16.11
CA LYS A 220 -4.55 12.97 -16.23
C LYS A 220 -3.75 13.52 -17.41
N HIS A 221 -2.63 12.89 -17.76
CA HIS A 221 -1.88 13.16 -19.00
C HIS A 221 -2.54 12.60 -20.27
N GLY A 222 -3.57 11.76 -20.13
CA GLY A 222 -4.19 11.10 -21.27
C GLY A 222 -3.38 9.94 -21.86
N TRP A 223 -2.34 9.48 -21.17
CA TRP A 223 -1.53 8.32 -21.61
C TRP A 223 -2.29 7.00 -21.45
N VAL A 224 -3.21 6.94 -20.47
CA VAL A 224 -4.07 5.77 -20.21
C VAL A 224 -5.50 6.21 -19.92
N LYS A 225 -6.43 5.25 -19.89
CA LYS A 225 -7.80 5.44 -19.40
C LYS A 225 -8.01 4.65 -18.11
N LEU A 226 -8.81 5.20 -17.20
CA LEU A 226 -9.27 4.46 -16.01
C LEU A 226 -10.47 3.56 -16.37
N PRO A 227 -10.59 2.35 -15.78
CA PRO A 227 -9.61 1.74 -14.89
C PRO A 227 -8.34 1.30 -15.63
N VAL A 228 -7.20 1.37 -14.96
CA VAL A 228 -5.89 1.00 -15.52
C VAL A 228 -5.23 -0.12 -14.70
N ASN A 229 -4.67 -1.10 -15.42
CA ASN A 229 -3.86 -2.16 -14.85
C ASN A 229 -2.41 -1.68 -14.71
N ILE A 230 -1.82 -1.92 -13.55
CA ILE A 230 -0.48 -1.47 -13.22
C ILE A 230 0.29 -2.66 -12.67
N GLN A 231 1.35 -3.05 -13.35
CA GLN A 231 2.27 -4.07 -12.88
C GLN A 231 3.28 -3.43 -11.93
N VAL A 232 3.47 -4.04 -10.76
CA VAL A 232 4.43 -3.61 -9.75
C VAL A 232 5.66 -4.51 -9.73
N ALA A 233 6.70 -4.16 -8.96
CA ALA A 233 7.96 -4.90 -8.90
C ALA A 233 7.81 -6.37 -8.50
N SER A 234 6.78 -6.73 -7.73
CA SER A 234 6.46 -8.14 -7.42
C SER A 234 5.99 -8.96 -8.63
N GLY A 235 5.66 -8.31 -9.77
CA GLY A 235 5.00 -8.93 -10.91
C GLY A 235 3.47 -8.95 -10.83
N ASP A 236 2.90 -8.64 -9.68
CA ASP A 236 1.46 -8.57 -9.48
C ASP A 236 0.83 -7.38 -10.22
N ILE A 237 -0.46 -7.50 -10.54
CA ILE A 237 -1.24 -6.45 -11.18
C ILE A 237 -2.18 -5.84 -10.16
N LEU A 238 -2.08 -4.53 -9.99
CA LEU A 238 -3.00 -3.70 -9.25
C LEU A 238 -3.85 -2.89 -10.23
N VAL A 239 -5.12 -2.64 -9.88
CA VAL A 239 -6.03 -1.86 -10.73
C VAL A 239 -6.39 -0.57 -10.03
N VAL A 240 -6.09 0.56 -10.67
CA VAL A 240 -6.52 1.88 -10.24
C VAL A 240 -7.73 2.31 -11.04
N ASP A 241 -8.76 2.77 -10.35
CA ASP A 241 -9.98 3.31 -10.93
C ASP A 241 -10.37 4.60 -10.21
N GLY A 242 -11.19 5.43 -10.85
CA GLY A 242 -11.67 6.68 -10.29
C GLY A 242 -12.21 7.62 -11.37
N ARG A 243 -12.70 8.77 -10.95
CA ARG A 243 -13.18 9.82 -11.84
C ARG A 243 -12.21 10.99 -11.85
N LEU A 244 -11.66 11.32 -13.02
CA LEU A 244 -10.91 12.57 -13.20
C LEU A 244 -11.88 13.75 -13.16
N THR A 245 -11.50 14.80 -12.45
CA THR A 245 -12.22 16.06 -12.33
C THR A 245 -11.29 17.21 -12.72
N ALA A 246 -11.84 18.41 -12.92
CA ALA A 246 -11.03 19.60 -13.18
C ALA A 246 -10.02 19.86 -12.03
N ALA A 247 -10.44 19.62 -10.79
CA ALA A 247 -9.61 19.82 -9.59
C ALA A 247 -8.66 18.65 -9.27
N GLY A 248 -8.84 17.47 -9.91
CA GLY A 248 -8.02 16.30 -9.61
C GLY A 248 -8.71 14.98 -9.94
N ALA A 249 -9.03 14.19 -8.93
CA ALA A 249 -9.77 12.94 -9.06
C ALA A 249 -10.65 12.70 -7.82
N SER A 250 -11.71 11.91 -7.99
CA SER A 250 -12.64 11.47 -6.93
C SER A 250 -13.05 10.02 -7.11
N ASP A 251 -13.65 9.43 -6.08
CA ASP A 251 -14.05 8.02 -6.05
C ASP A 251 -12.90 7.06 -6.40
N VAL A 252 -11.71 7.41 -5.97
CA VAL A 252 -10.49 6.66 -6.29
C VAL A 252 -10.50 5.32 -5.58
N THR A 253 -10.24 4.25 -6.33
CA THR A 253 -10.14 2.90 -5.80
C THR A 253 -8.87 2.21 -6.25
N LEU A 254 -8.35 1.35 -5.37
CA LEU A 254 -7.24 0.44 -5.65
C LEU A 254 -7.73 -0.99 -5.44
N THR A 255 -7.66 -1.82 -6.47
CA THR A 255 -7.95 -3.26 -6.38
C THR A 255 -6.65 -4.05 -6.54
N GLY A 256 -6.42 -5.01 -5.67
CA GLY A 256 -5.22 -5.85 -5.74
C GLY A 256 -5.45 -7.26 -5.19
N PRO A 257 -4.54 -8.19 -5.50
CA PRO A 257 -4.62 -9.57 -5.03
C PRO A 257 -4.44 -9.68 -3.53
N THR A 258 -4.96 -10.76 -2.98
CA THR A 258 -4.71 -11.22 -1.61
C THR A 258 -4.67 -12.73 -1.63
N GLU A 259 -3.66 -13.32 -1.01
CA GLU A 259 -3.47 -14.76 -1.01
C GLU A 259 -3.15 -15.28 0.38
N TYR A 260 -3.67 -16.46 0.70
CA TYR A 260 -3.29 -17.22 1.88
C TYR A 260 -2.00 -17.98 1.59
N ILE A 261 -1.06 -17.95 2.55
CA ILE A 261 0.17 -18.74 2.47
C ILE A 261 0.01 -19.99 3.32
N PHE A 262 -0.30 -19.81 4.60
CA PHE A 262 -0.61 -20.90 5.55
C PHE A 262 -1.34 -20.36 6.77
N GLU A 263 -1.82 -21.27 7.63
CA GLU A 263 -2.34 -20.96 8.96
C GLU A 263 -1.64 -21.82 10.01
N GLY A 264 -1.69 -21.35 11.24
CA GLY A 264 -1.05 -22.06 12.35
C GLY A 264 -1.48 -21.55 13.73
N THR A 265 -0.75 -21.99 14.74
CA THR A 265 -0.90 -21.51 16.12
C THR A 265 0.48 -21.14 16.67
N ILE A 266 0.53 -20.06 17.44
CA ILE A 266 1.71 -19.65 18.20
C ILE A 266 1.37 -19.63 19.69
N GLU A 267 2.33 -19.94 20.54
CA GLU A 267 2.17 -19.86 21.99
C GLU A 267 2.70 -18.53 22.52
N TYR A 268 1.91 -17.94 23.44
CA TYR A 268 2.30 -16.77 24.24
C TYR A 268 2.38 -17.19 25.70
#